data_8069af8437ab9cb5456cf15240ebe81f
#
_entry.id   8069af8437ab9cb5456cf15240ebe81f
#
_cell.length_a   1.000
_cell.length_b   1.000
_cell.length_c   1.000
_cell.angle_alpha   90.00
_cell.angle_beta   90.00
_cell.angle_gamma   90.00
#
_symmetry.space_group_name_H-M   'P 1'
#
loop_
_entity.id
_entity.type
_entity.pdbx_description
1 polymer ?
#
loop_
_entity_poly.entity_id
_entity_poly.type
_entity_poly.pdbx_seq_one_letter_code
_entity_poly.pdbx_strand_id
1 'polypeptide(L)'
;QVRIEDMTGSYEFRIFGGEWAQWKAYFSIGNCIYITGRIEPHKWRKEELDLHIANIQFLADVREKSIERITISVQLSSIDESLADELSAIVMKHPGKTALFFNFFDIEESRNVCLHAAKHDIDPCMELIDFLDTHPALEYSIN
;
A
#
# COMPACT_ATOMS: atom_id res chain seq x y z
N GLN A 1 4.80 26.92 -9.31
CA GLN A 1 4.31 26.66 -7.95
C GLN A 1 3.51 25.39 -7.98
N VAL A 2 3.79 24.50 -7.04
CA VAL A 2 3.12 23.19 -6.88
C VAL A 2 2.51 23.17 -5.48
N ARG A 3 1.27 22.71 -5.38
CA ARG A 3 0.60 22.40 -4.13
C ARG A 3 0.35 20.90 -4.08
N ILE A 4 0.78 20.28 -3.01
CA ILE A 4 0.49 18.90 -2.66
C ILE A 4 -0.34 18.86 -1.39
N GLU A 5 -1.16 17.86 -1.24
CA GLU A 5 -1.98 17.64 -0.05
C GLU A 5 -2.08 16.16 0.29
N ASP A 6 -2.22 15.87 1.56
CA ASP A 6 -2.50 14.55 2.08
C ASP A 6 -3.64 14.63 3.12
N MET A 7 -3.89 13.54 3.84
CA MET A 7 -4.95 13.50 4.85
C MET A 7 -4.65 14.38 6.09
N THR A 8 -3.44 14.89 6.24
CA THR A 8 -2.99 15.68 7.39
C THR A 8 -2.90 17.17 7.10
N GLY A 9 -2.72 17.55 5.83
CA GLY A 9 -2.59 18.95 5.45
C GLY A 9 -2.14 19.18 4.01
N SER A 10 -1.75 20.41 3.71
CA SER A 10 -1.25 20.80 2.39
C SER A 10 0.07 21.56 2.51
N TYR A 11 0.92 21.39 1.51
CA TYR A 11 2.20 22.06 1.40
C TYR A 11 2.39 22.66 0.01
N GLU A 12 2.85 23.93 -0.05
CA GLU A 12 3.15 24.61 -1.30
C GLU A 12 4.65 24.87 -1.41
N PHE A 13 5.20 24.58 -2.58
CA PHE A 13 6.60 24.85 -2.88
C PHE A 13 6.79 25.31 -4.32
N ARG A 14 7.96 25.84 -4.59
CA ARG A 14 8.35 26.27 -5.93
C ARG A 14 9.44 25.35 -6.45
N ILE A 15 9.28 24.94 -7.69
CA ILE A 15 10.24 24.11 -8.41
C ILE A 15 10.63 24.81 -9.69
N PHE A 16 11.90 24.82 -10.05
CA PHE A 16 12.44 25.60 -11.15
C PHE A 16 13.42 24.80 -12.02
N GLY A 17 13.61 25.27 -13.25
CA GLY A 17 14.68 24.81 -14.14
C GLY A 17 14.69 23.30 -14.37
N GLY A 18 15.84 22.69 -14.12
CA GLY A 18 16.08 21.27 -14.37
C GLY A 18 15.20 20.34 -13.54
N GLU A 19 14.93 20.70 -12.28
CA GLU A 19 14.02 19.92 -11.42
C GLU A 19 12.59 19.91 -11.96
N TRP A 20 12.10 21.06 -12.46
CA TRP A 20 10.80 21.10 -13.12
C TRP A 20 10.76 20.20 -14.36
N ALA A 21 11.79 20.26 -15.21
CA ALA A 21 11.86 19.43 -16.39
C ALA A 21 11.84 17.93 -16.04
N GLN A 22 12.48 17.56 -14.93
CA GLN A 22 12.55 16.18 -14.44
C GLN A 22 11.23 15.68 -13.86
N TRP A 23 10.54 16.50 -13.05
CA TRP A 23 9.43 16.06 -12.20
C TRP A 23 8.04 16.49 -12.68
N LYS A 24 7.94 17.36 -13.69
CA LYS A 24 6.65 17.92 -14.16
C LYS A 24 5.57 16.90 -14.47
N ALA A 25 5.95 15.70 -14.94
CA ALA A 25 5.00 14.64 -15.30
C ALA A 25 4.23 14.09 -14.09
N TYR A 26 4.80 14.19 -12.90
CA TYR A 26 4.18 13.73 -11.66
C TYR A 26 3.16 14.72 -11.09
N PHE A 27 3.31 16.02 -11.41
CA PHE A 27 2.51 17.11 -10.84
C PHE A 27 1.22 17.41 -11.64
N SER A 28 0.58 16.38 -12.15
CA SER A 28 -0.77 16.53 -12.73
C SER A 28 -1.83 16.37 -11.65
N ILE A 29 -2.89 17.18 -11.74
CA ILE A 29 -4.01 17.12 -10.79
C ILE A 29 -4.62 15.71 -10.81
N GLY A 30 -4.81 15.15 -9.62
CA GLY A 30 -5.35 13.80 -9.44
C GLY A 30 -4.29 12.69 -9.36
N ASN A 31 -3.02 13.01 -9.59
CA ASN A 31 -1.95 12.04 -9.36
C ASN A 31 -1.69 11.87 -7.86
N CYS A 32 -1.68 10.62 -7.41
CA CYS A 32 -1.17 10.27 -6.09
C CYS A 32 0.31 9.93 -6.21
N ILE A 33 1.15 10.70 -5.52
CA ILE A 33 2.61 10.60 -5.61
C ILE A 33 3.26 10.37 -4.25
N TYR A 34 4.39 9.69 -4.27
CA TYR A 34 5.28 9.52 -3.14
C TYR A 34 6.56 10.31 -3.38
N ILE A 35 6.85 11.25 -2.50
CA ILE A 35 8.01 12.14 -2.61
C ILE A 35 8.99 11.81 -1.49
N THR A 36 10.25 11.57 -1.86
CA THR A 36 11.36 11.53 -0.92
C THR A 36 12.24 12.75 -1.13
N GLY A 37 12.65 13.37 -0.04
CA GLY A 37 13.45 14.59 -0.10
C GLY A 37 14.00 14.98 1.27
N ARG A 38 14.62 16.14 1.29
CA ARG A 38 15.13 16.79 2.51
C ARG A 38 14.51 18.16 2.65
N ILE A 39 14.18 18.52 3.88
CA ILE A 39 13.73 19.86 4.21
C ILE A 39 14.92 20.59 4.81
N GLU A 40 15.33 21.69 4.17
CA GLU A 40 16.47 22.49 4.59
C GLU A 40 16.07 23.95 4.71
N PRO A 41 16.73 24.74 5.60
CA PRO A 41 16.48 26.18 5.65
C PRO A 41 16.83 26.84 4.32
N HIS A 42 15.96 27.74 3.86
CA HIS A 42 16.21 28.51 2.64
C HIS A 42 17.51 29.34 2.79
N LYS A 43 18.35 29.31 1.77
CA LYS A 43 19.70 29.96 1.80
C LYS A 43 19.70 31.43 2.21
N TRP A 44 18.68 32.18 1.83
CA TRP A 44 18.58 33.63 2.04
C TRP A 44 17.52 34.04 3.03
N ARG A 45 16.58 33.14 3.35
CA ARG A 45 15.46 33.37 4.27
C ARG A 45 15.42 32.23 5.27
N LYS A 46 16.25 32.32 6.28
CA LYS A 46 16.45 31.24 7.27
C LYS A 46 15.19 30.80 8.02
N GLU A 47 14.13 31.61 7.97
CA GLU A 47 12.81 31.28 8.55
C GLU A 47 11.92 30.50 7.61
N GLU A 48 12.28 30.39 6.32
CA GLU A 48 11.56 29.57 5.34
C GLU A 48 12.29 28.24 5.13
N LEU A 49 11.51 27.18 4.91
CA LEU A 49 12.03 25.84 4.64
C LEU A 49 11.86 25.51 3.16
N ASP A 50 12.89 24.98 2.55
CA ASP A 50 12.87 24.48 1.17
C ASP A 50 12.81 22.96 1.16
N LEU A 51 11.98 22.41 0.29
CA LEU A 51 11.94 21.00 -0.01
C LEU A 51 12.88 20.70 -1.19
N HIS A 52 13.93 19.95 -0.91
CA HIS A 52 14.82 19.39 -1.94
C HIS A 52 14.38 17.97 -2.27
N ILE A 53 13.79 17.80 -3.45
CA ILE A 53 13.24 16.52 -3.90
C ILE A 53 14.41 15.63 -4.35
N ALA A 54 14.53 14.46 -3.72
CA ALA A 54 15.48 13.44 -4.14
C ALA A 54 14.86 12.48 -5.17
N ASN A 55 13.59 12.12 -4.98
CA ASN A 55 12.87 11.23 -5.89
C ASN A 55 11.36 11.44 -5.80
N ILE A 56 10.66 11.23 -6.93
CA ILE A 56 9.20 11.15 -7.00
C ILE A 56 8.82 9.87 -7.71
N GLN A 57 7.80 9.18 -7.20
CA GLN A 57 7.21 7.99 -7.81
C GLN A 57 5.68 8.09 -7.72
N PHE A 58 4.95 7.42 -8.60
CA PHE A 58 3.53 7.23 -8.40
C PHE A 58 3.31 6.33 -7.19
N LEU A 59 2.33 6.67 -6.37
CA LEU A 59 2.02 5.91 -5.16
C LEU A 59 1.63 4.45 -5.48
N ALA A 60 0.98 4.24 -6.63
CA ALA A 60 0.65 2.90 -7.11
C ALA A 60 1.90 2.03 -7.33
N ASP A 61 2.96 2.61 -7.93
CA ASP A 61 4.23 1.89 -8.18
C ASP A 61 4.96 1.57 -6.87
N VAL A 62 4.87 2.48 -5.89
CA VAL A 62 5.46 2.27 -4.55
C VAL A 62 4.72 1.14 -3.83
N ARG A 63 3.39 1.16 -3.87
CA ARG A 63 2.55 0.11 -3.28
C ARG A 63 2.90 -1.26 -3.86
N GLU A 64 2.95 -1.38 -5.19
CA GLU A 64 3.25 -2.64 -5.88
C GLU A 64 4.63 -3.20 -5.52
N LYS A 65 5.61 -2.32 -5.25
CA LYS A 65 6.98 -2.73 -4.89
C LYS A 65 7.19 -2.95 -3.40
N SER A 66 6.37 -2.32 -2.56
CA SER A 66 6.56 -2.33 -1.11
C SER A 66 5.78 -3.44 -0.43
N ILE A 67 4.74 -3.97 -1.07
CA ILE A 67 3.94 -5.07 -0.53
C ILE A 67 4.38 -6.35 -1.21
N GLU A 68 5.29 -7.06 -0.56
CA GLU A 68 5.81 -8.33 -1.08
C GLU A 68 4.91 -9.50 -0.69
N ARG A 69 4.22 -9.38 0.45
CA ARG A 69 3.46 -10.49 1.04
C ARG A 69 2.24 -10.01 1.81
N ILE A 70 1.12 -10.68 1.62
CA ILE A 70 -0.06 -10.62 2.48
C ILE A 70 -0.23 -11.98 3.13
N THR A 71 -0.39 -12.02 4.45
CA THR A 71 -0.73 -13.22 5.20
C THR A 71 -2.09 -13.05 5.83
N ILE A 72 -3.03 -13.91 5.50
CA ILE A 72 -4.37 -13.95 6.08
C ILE A 72 -4.39 -15.07 7.13
N SER A 73 -4.68 -14.72 8.37
CA SER A 73 -4.81 -15.66 9.49
C SER A 73 -6.27 -15.94 9.76
N VAL A 74 -6.63 -17.21 9.84
CA VAL A 74 -8.01 -17.66 10.08
C VAL A 74 -8.04 -18.85 11.01
N GLN A 75 -8.95 -18.81 11.98
CA GLN A 75 -9.19 -19.96 12.86
C GLN A 75 -9.90 -21.07 12.09
N LEU A 76 -9.43 -22.32 12.21
CA LEU A 76 -9.97 -23.45 11.47
C LEU A 76 -11.47 -23.64 11.68
N SER A 77 -11.96 -23.44 12.91
CA SER A 77 -13.39 -23.57 13.25
C SER A 77 -14.28 -22.45 12.66
N SER A 78 -13.69 -21.40 12.13
CA SER A 78 -14.41 -20.26 11.56
C SER A 78 -14.47 -20.30 10.03
N ILE A 79 -13.88 -21.33 9.41
CA ILE A 79 -13.90 -21.51 7.96
C ILE A 79 -15.20 -22.20 7.57
N ASP A 80 -15.99 -21.55 6.77
CA ASP A 80 -17.13 -22.14 6.08
C ASP A 80 -16.98 -22.00 4.55
N GLU A 81 -17.86 -22.64 3.81
CA GLU A 81 -17.84 -22.66 2.35
C GLU A 81 -18.08 -21.25 1.77
N SER A 82 -18.94 -20.44 2.40
CA SER A 82 -19.25 -19.07 1.96
C SER A 82 -18.02 -18.18 2.04
N LEU A 83 -17.31 -18.20 3.17
CA LEU A 83 -16.08 -17.44 3.38
C LEU A 83 -15.00 -17.82 2.35
N ALA A 84 -14.85 -19.14 2.11
CA ALA A 84 -13.88 -19.64 1.15
C ALA A 84 -14.21 -19.20 -0.29
N ASP A 85 -15.48 -19.26 -0.69
CA ASP A 85 -15.94 -18.85 -2.02
C ASP A 85 -15.79 -17.35 -2.24
N GLU A 86 -16.18 -16.52 -1.28
CA GLU A 86 -16.06 -15.06 -1.37
C GLU A 86 -14.61 -14.62 -1.48
N LEU A 87 -13.74 -15.15 -0.62
CA LEU A 87 -12.31 -14.86 -0.66
C LEU A 87 -11.66 -15.33 -1.96
N SER A 88 -12.01 -16.52 -2.42
CA SER A 88 -11.55 -17.06 -3.70
C SER A 88 -11.97 -16.17 -4.88
N ALA A 89 -13.20 -15.69 -4.89
CA ALA A 89 -13.71 -14.79 -5.93
C ALA A 89 -12.92 -13.48 -5.99
N ILE A 90 -12.60 -12.87 -4.83
CA ILE A 90 -11.79 -11.65 -4.77
C ILE A 90 -10.37 -11.92 -5.29
N VAL A 91 -9.74 -13.00 -4.84
CA VAL A 91 -8.38 -13.37 -5.26
C VAL A 91 -8.30 -13.60 -6.77
N MET A 92 -9.28 -14.28 -7.34
CA MET A 92 -9.32 -14.56 -8.78
C MET A 92 -9.62 -13.31 -9.62
N LYS A 93 -10.33 -12.34 -9.06
CA LYS A 93 -10.68 -11.08 -9.74
C LYS A 93 -9.51 -10.09 -9.80
N HIS A 94 -8.60 -10.15 -8.83
CA HIS A 94 -7.49 -9.21 -8.68
C HIS A 94 -6.12 -9.90 -8.71
N PRO A 95 -5.73 -10.54 -9.81
CA PRO A 95 -4.40 -11.14 -9.92
C PRO A 95 -3.31 -10.06 -9.87
N GLY A 96 -2.20 -10.35 -9.22
CA GLY A 96 -1.09 -9.42 -9.03
C GLY A 96 0.25 -10.10 -8.85
N LYS A 97 1.14 -9.46 -8.09
CA LYS A 97 2.51 -9.93 -7.84
C LYS A 97 2.81 -10.12 -6.35
N THR A 98 1.89 -9.73 -5.47
CA THR A 98 2.04 -9.88 -4.04
C THR A 98 1.74 -11.30 -3.63
N ALA A 99 2.68 -11.94 -2.96
CA ALA A 99 2.53 -13.33 -2.51
C ALA A 99 1.43 -13.43 -1.43
N LEU A 100 0.48 -14.34 -1.65
CA LEU A 100 -0.63 -14.59 -0.73
C LEU A 100 -0.36 -15.82 0.12
N PHE A 101 -0.45 -15.66 1.43
CA PHE A 101 -0.30 -16.74 2.40
C PHE A 101 -1.54 -16.86 3.29
N PHE A 102 -1.86 -18.06 3.67
CA PHE A 102 -2.88 -18.38 4.65
C PHE A 102 -2.24 -19.02 5.87
N ASN A 103 -2.51 -18.45 7.03
CA ASN A 103 -2.12 -19.01 8.32
C ASN A 103 -3.37 -19.56 9.01
N PHE A 104 -3.54 -20.88 8.93
CA PHE A 104 -4.62 -21.57 9.61
C PHE A 104 -4.19 -21.95 11.02
N PHE A 105 -4.98 -21.56 12.02
CA PHE A 105 -4.68 -21.89 13.39
C PHE A 105 -5.85 -22.55 14.10
N ASP A 106 -5.51 -23.45 15.01
CA ASP A 106 -6.43 -24.11 15.93
C ASP A 106 -6.00 -23.79 17.35
N ILE A 107 -6.86 -23.08 18.08
CA ILE A 107 -6.58 -22.66 19.45
C ILE A 107 -6.64 -23.87 20.40
N GLU A 108 -7.55 -24.81 20.19
CA GLU A 108 -7.76 -25.96 21.08
C GLU A 108 -6.58 -26.94 21.01
N GLU A 109 -6.08 -27.18 19.81
CA GLU A 109 -4.94 -28.08 19.58
C GLU A 109 -3.58 -27.36 19.61
N SER A 110 -3.55 -26.05 19.77
CA SER A 110 -2.34 -25.20 19.72
C SER A 110 -1.49 -25.46 18.47
N ARG A 111 -2.14 -25.61 17.32
CA ARG A 111 -1.50 -25.86 16.03
C ARG A 111 -1.72 -24.72 15.08
N ASN A 112 -0.70 -24.45 14.26
CA ASN A 112 -0.84 -23.56 13.12
C ASN A 112 -0.15 -24.13 11.89
N VAL A 113 -0.70 -23.79 10.72
CA VAL A 113 -0.14 -24.17 9.42
C VAL A 113 -0.20 -22.95 8.51
N CYS A 114 0.96 -22.55 8.00
CA CYS A 114 1.06 -21.47 7.04
C CYS A 114 1.22 -22.08 5.64
N LEU A 115 0.31 -21.73 4.73
CA LEU A 115 0.29 -22.22 3.35
C LEU A 115 0.48 -21.04 2.39
N HIS A 116 1.29 -21.23 1.37
CA HIS A 116 1.44 -20.29 0.25
C HIS A 116 0.45 -20.63 -0.85
N ALA A 117 -0.32 -19.66 -1.28
CA ALA A 117 -1.21 -19.78 -2.43
C ALA A 117 -0.42 -19.63 -3.74
N ALA A 118 0.51 -20.55 -3.99
CA ALA A 118 1.60 -20.46 -4.98
C ALA A 118 1.19 -20.16 -6.44
N LYS A 119 -0.09 -20.19 -6.77
CA LYS A 119 -0.61 -19.89 -8.12
C LYS A 119 -1.54 -18.67 -8.15
N HIS A 120 -1.67 -17.98 -7.04
CA HIS A 120 -2.65 -16.95 -6.83
C HIS A 120 -2.03 -15.73 -6.12
N ASP A 121 -0.96 -15.19 -6.72
CA ASP A 121 -0.46 -13.90 -6.30
C ASP A 121 -1.52 -12.82 -6.56
N ILE A 122 -1.68 -11.88 -5.65
CA ILE A 122 -2.78 -10.92 -5.65
C ILE A 122 -2.30 -9.47 -5.79
N ASP A 123 -3.12 -8.61 -6.40
CA ASP A 123 -2.99 -7.16 -6.22
C ASP A 123 -3.68 -6.76 -4.91
N PRO A 124 -2.99 -6.12 -3.95
CA PRO A 124 -3.56 -5.65 -2.70
C PRO A 124 -4.53 -4.49 -2.95
N CYS A 125 -5.73 -4.80 -3.39
CA CYS A 125 -6.78 -3.85 -3.71
C CYS A 125 -7.65 -3.51 -2.48
N MET A 126 -8.39 -2.39 -2.56
CA MET A 126 -9.29 -1.98 -1.49
C MET A 126 -10.39 -3.03 -1.22
N GLU A 127 -10.91 -3.69 -2.26
CA GLU A 127 -11.93 -4.73 -2.12
C GLU A 127 -11.46 -5.89 -1.21
N LEU A 128 -10.19 -6.29 -1.32
CA LEU A 128 -9.61 -7.29 -0.41
C LEU A 128 -9.50 -6.76 1.01
N ILE A 129 -8.99 -5.55 1.18
CA ILE A 129 -8.79 -4.95 2.51
C ILE A 129 -10.14 -4.74 3.20
N ASP A 130 -11.12 -4.16 2.52
CA ASP A 130 -12.47 -3.96 3.06
C ASP A 130 -13.13 -5.30 3.44
N PHE A 131 -12.94 -6.34 2.62
CA PHE A 131 -13.41 -7.68 2.94
C PHE A 131 -12.76 -8.22 4.22
N LEU A 132 -11.44 -8.11 4.35
CA LEU A 132 -10.71 -8.59 5.53
C LEU A 132 -11.10 -7.80 6.79
N ASP A 133 -11.25 -6.48 6.69
CA ASP A 133 -11.63 -5.61 7.81
C ASP A 133 -13.07 -5.84 8.30
N THR A 134 -13.96 -6.29 7.40
CA THR A 134 -15.37 -6.55 7.75
C THR A 134 -15.62 -7.95 8.32
N HIS A 135 -14.65 -8.87 8.19
CA HIS A 135 -14.79 -10.24 8.67
C HIS A 135 -14.02 -10.47 9.98
N PRO A 136 -14.71 -10.49 11.14
CA PRO A 136 -14.05 -10.60 12.45
C PRO A 136 -13.30 -11.92 12.68
N ALA A 137 -13.55 -12.93 11.85
CA ALA A 137 -12.85 -14.20 11.89
C ALA A 137 -11.50 -14.20 11.16
N LEU A 138 -11.19 -13.10 10.46
CA LEU A 138 -9.97 -12.94 9.68
C LEU A 138 -9.07 -11.89 10.31
N GLU A 139 -7.79 -12.21 10.39
CA GLU A 139 -6.74 -11.25 10.69
C GLU A 139 -5.76 -11.23 9.51
N TYR A 140 -5.10 -10.13 9.25
CA TYR A 140 -4.10 -10.08 8.19
C TYR A 140 -2.89 -9.23 8.56
N SER A 141 -1.78 -9.54 7.90
CA SER A 141 -0.55 -8.76 7.98
C SER A 141 0.02 -8.54 6.59
N ILE A 142 0.60 -7.35 6.40
CA ILE A 142 1.22 -6.90 5.16
C ILE A 142 2.71 -6.67 5.43
N ASN A 143 3.58 -7.24 4.60
CA ASN A 143 5.04 -7.12 4.67
C ASN A 143 5.62 -6.73 3.31
#